data_96aa71c22b1bf5a0e55ac7d07837e22f
#
_entry.id   96aa71c22b1bf5a0e55ac7d07837e22f
#
_cell.length_a   1.000
_cell.length_b   1.000
_cell.length_c   1.000
_cell.angle_alpha   90.00
_cell.angle_beta   90.00
_cell.angle_gamma   90.00
#
_symmetry.space_group_name_H-M   'P 1'
#
loop_
_entity.id
_entity.type
_entity.pdbx_description
1 polymer ?
#
loop_
_entity_poly.entity_id
_entity_poly.type
_entity_poly.pdbx_seq_one_letter_code
_entity_poly.pdbx_strand_id
1 'polypeptide(L)'
;MLILDGSNGITPKDGKETRSKFFIVLGFDRYGNVIGGLVINSNINYKLPSLITDYQLPVSVTQCPFLEHDSFVNCSRLITAGRDKFGRNTFRGRITDSELMEQIVNTVKESPTANKKMLKDFGII
;
A
#
# COMPACT_ATOMS: atom_id res chain seq x y z
N MET A 1 9.05 1.99 6.44
CA MET A 1 8.31 1.21 5.42
C MET A 1 8.93 1.46 4.05
N LEU A 2 9.25 0.39 3.35
CA LEU A 2 9.81 0.48 2.00
C LEU A 2 8.74 0.87 0.99
N ILE A 3 9.13 1.69 0.02
CA ILE A 3 8.27 2.08 -1.09
C ILE A 3 8.87 1.50 -2.36
N LEU A 4 8.06 0.76 -3.09
CA LEU A 4 8.45 0.09 -4.32
C LEU A 4 7.56 0.54 -5.48
N ASP A 5 8.11 0.46 -6.69
CA ASP A 5 7.31 0.59 -7.90
C ASP A 5 6.54 -0.73 -8.09
N GLY A 6 5.22 -0.64 -8.03
CA GLY A 6 4.33 -1.80 -8.10
C GLY A 6 3.94 -2.23 -9.52
N SER A 7 4.46 -1.59 -10.56
CA SER A 7 4.00 -1.81 -11.93
C SER A 7 4.17 -3.26 -12.41
N ASN A 8 5.20 -3.96 -11.93
CA ASN A 8 5.49 -5.35 -12.34
C ASN A 8 4.77 -6.41 -11.50
N GLY A 9 4.31 -6.07 -10.30
CA GLY A 9 3.78 -7.05 -9.34
C GLY A 9 2.30 -6.91 -9.06
N ILE A 10 1.68 -5.83 -9.49
CA ILE A 10 0.30 -5.51 -9.16
C ILE A 10 -0.48 -5.28 -10.45
N THR A 11 -1.54 -6.07 -10.64
CA THR A 11 -2.43 -5.92 -11.80
C THR A 11 -3.59 -4.98 -11.44
N PRO A 12 -3.84 -3.92 -12.22
CA PRO A 12 -5.01 -3.07 -12.01
C PRO A 12 -6.30 -3.87 -12.13
N LYS A 13 -7.31 -3.54 -11.33
CA LYS A 13 -8.60 -4.25 -11.35
C LYS A 13 -9.34 -4.17 -12.68
N ASP A 14 -9.12 -3.08 -13.43
CA ASP A 14 -9.79 -2.88 -14.73
C ASP A 14 -9.07 -3.54 -15.90
N GLY A 15 -7.86 -4.05 -15.69
CA GLY A 15 -7.07 -4.74 -16.70
C GLY A 15 -6.65 -3.90 -17.89
N LYS A 16 -6.91 -2.59 -17.89
CA LYS A 16 -6.76 -1.75 -19.09
C LYS A 16 -5.38 -1.10 -19.22
N GLU A 17 -4.67 -0.82 -18.15
CA GLU A 17 -3.31 -0.26 -18.20
C GLU A 17 -2.54 -0.59 -16.93
N THR A 18 -1.28 -0.98 -17.11
CA THR A 18 -0.31 -1.02 -16.02
C THR A 18 0.09 0.41 -15.68
N ARG A 19 -0.62 1.04 -14.76
CA ARG A 19 -0.16 2.29 -14.20
C ARG A 19 0.90 2.00 -13.16
N SER A 20 2.02 2.70 -13.26
CA SER A 20 3.02 2.67 -12.22
C SER A 20 2.41 3.24 -10.94
N LYS A 21 2.24 2.38 -9.92
CA LYS A 21 1.75 2.79 -8.60
C LYS A 21 2.80 2.46 -7.56
N PHE A 22 2.94 3.35 -6.58
CA PHE A 22 3.78 3.05 -5.44
C PHE A 22 3.11 2.01 -4.55
N PHE A 23 3.91 1.12 -4.02
CA PHE A 23 3.50 0.03 -3.15
C PHE A 23 4.24 0.15 -1.83
N ILE A 24 3.51 0.26 -0.74
CA ILE A 24 4.08 0.34 0.61
C ILE A 24 4.17 -1.08 1.17
N VAL A 25 5.38 -1.51 1.52
CA VAL A 25 5.61 -2.81 2.14
C VAL A 25 5.23 -2.73 3.63
N LEU A 26 4.25 -3.52 4.05
CA LEU A 26 3.87 -3.66 5.46
C LEU A 26 4.49 -4.89 6.10
N GLY A 27 4.62 -5.97 5.37
CA GLY A 27 5.15 -7.20 5.93
C GLY A 27 5.41 -8.27 4.88
N PHE A 28 5.89 -9.40 5.35
CA PHE A 28 6.19 -10.58 4.54
C PHE A 28 5.41 -11.78 5.10
N ASP A 29 5.13 -12.77 4.24
CA ASP A 29 4.61 -14.04 4.71
C ASP A 29 5.67 -14.76 5.55
N ARG A 30 5.29 -15.88 6.20
CA ARG A 30 6.18 -16.62 7.08
C ARG A 30 7.44 -17.14 6.40
N TYR A 31 7.41 -17.30 5.07
CA TYR A 31 8.54 -17.79 4.27
C TYR A 31 9.36 -16.67 3.62
N GLY A 32 8.90 -15.42 3.71
CA GLY A 32 9.56 -14.28 3.09
C GLY A 32 9.43 -14.21 1.57
N ASN A 33 8.54 -15.00 0.97
CA ASN A 33 8.38 -15.08 -0.49
C ASN A 33 7.26 -14.18 -1.04
N VAL A 34 6.33 -13.77 -0.19
CA VAL A 34 5.20 -12.92 -0.56
C VAL A 34 5.23 -11.66 0.28
N ILE A 35 5.05 -10.53 -0.38
CA ILE A 35 5.00 -9.21 0.25
C ILE A 35 3.54 -8.81 0.41
N GLY A 36 3.16 -8.37 1.61
CA GLY A 36 1.87 -7.75 1.88
C GLY A 36 2.03 -6.25 2.02
N GLY A 37 1.15 -5.49 1.40
CA GLY A 37 1.26 -4.05 1.45
C GLY A 37 0.05 -3.30 0.91
N LEU A 38 0.23 -2.01 0.73
CA LEU A 38 -0.82 -1.09 0.33
C LEU A 38 -0.40 -0.28 -0.89
N VAL A 39 -1.37 0.08 -1.72
CA VAL A 39 -1.15 0.90 -2.91
C VAL A 39 -1.36 2.38 -2.58
N ILE A 40 -0.56 3.25 -3.18
CA ILE A 40 -0.73 4.71 -3.10
C ILE A 40 -1.44 5.17 -4.38
N ASN A 41 -2.53 5.91 -4.23
CA ASN A 41 -3.32 6.48 -5.31
C ASN A 41 -3.23 8.00 -5.34
N SER A 42 -3.25 8.60 -6.53
CA SER A 42 -3.26 10.05 -6.71
C SER A 42 -4.57 10.70 -6.28
N ASN A 43 -5.68 9.98 -6.46
CA ASN A 43 -7.04 10.49 -6.21
C ASN A 43 -7.89 9.42 -5.56
N ILE A 44 -8.93 9.87 -4.83
CA ILE A 44 -9.97 8.98 -4.30
C ILE A 44 -11.06 8.83 -5.38
N ASN A 45 -11.46 7.59 -5.65
CA ASN A 45 -12.63 7.33 -6.49
C ASN A 45 -13.88 7.32 -5.61
N TYR A 46 -14.59 8.45 -5.56
CA TYR A 46 -15.79 8.60 -4.73
C TYR A 46 -17.00 7.80 -5.22
N LYS A 47 -16.90 7.13 -6.37
CA LYS A 47 -17.93 6.19 -6.85
C LYS A 47 -17.86 4.86 -6.11
N LEU A 48 -16.75 4.59 -5.41
CA LEU A 48 -16.61 3.38 -4.60
C LEU A 48 -17.42 3.51 -3.30
N PRO A 49 -17.82 2.37 -2.68
CA PRO A 49 -18.52 2.40 -1.39
C PRO A 49 -17.71 3.09 -0.28
N SER A 50 -18.40 3.66 0.70
CA SER A 50 -17.76 4.34 1.84
C SER A 50 -16.83 3.43 2.65
N LEU A 51 -17.11 2.12 2.68
CA LEU A 51 -16.22 1.14 3.31
C LEU A 51 -14.80 1.15 2.71
N ILE A 52 -14.67 1.66 1.48
CA ILE A 52 -13.38 1.80 0.80
C ILE A 52 -12.89 3.24 0.89
N THR A 53 -13.73 4.23 0.58
CA THR A 53 -13.31 5.64 0.51
C THR A 53 -12.95 6.21 1.88
N ASP A 54 -13.56 5.73 2.97
CA ASP A 54 -13.29 6.19 4.33
C ASP A 54 -11.92 5.73 4.85
N TYR A 55 -11.29 4.76 4.19
CA TYR A 55 -9.98 4.22 4.59
C TYR A 55 -8.86 4.60 3.62
N GLN A 56 -9.04 5.72 2.90
CA GLN A 56 -8.00 6.34 2.08
C GLN A 56 -7.28 7.37 2.95
N LEU A 57 -6.05 7.06 3.37
CA LEU A 57 -5.27 7.93 4.25
C LEU A 57 -4.49 8.96 3.43
N PRO A 58 -4.73 10.27 3.60
CA PRO A 58 -3.98 11.29 2.88
C PRO A 58 -2.52 11.33 3.33
N VAL A 59 -1.62 11.45 2.36
CA VAL A 59 -0.18 11.60 2.58
C VAL A 59 0.33 12.76 1.74
N SER A 60 1.20 13.60 2.33
CA SER A 60 1.74 14.76 1.66
C SER A 60 3.14 14.52 1.09
N VAL A 61 3.56 15.32 0.14
CA VAL A 61 4.94 15.31 -0.37
C VAL A 61 5.94 15.69 0.71
N THR A 62 5.52 16.45 1.72
CA THR A 62 6.37 16.79 2.87
C THR A 62 6.71 15.53 3.70
N GLN A 63 5.70 14.66 3.92
CA GLN A 63 5.89 13.39 4.63
C GLN A 63 6.59 12.35 3.78
N CYS A 64 6.36 12.39 2.47
CA CYS A 64 6.85 11.41 1.51
C CYS A 64 7.49 12.11 0.31
N PRO A 65 8.76 12.54 0.41
CA PRO A 65 9.41 13.33 -0.65
C PRO A 65 9.56 12.62 -2.00
N PHE A 66 9.40 11.28 -2.04
CA PHE A 66 9.42 10.51 -3.28
C PHE A 66 8.16 10.69 -4.12
N LEU A 67 7.08 11.29 -3.56
CA LEU A 67 5.85 11.56 -4.28
C LEU A 67 5.99 12.84 -5.12
N GLU A 68 5.34 12.86 -6.29
CA GLU A 68 5.30 14.05 -7.13
C GLU A 68 4.24 15.07 -6.66
N HIS A 69 3.21 14.58 -5.97
CA HIS A 69 2.09 15.38 -5.43
C HIS A 69 1.48 14.67 -4.24
N ASP A 70 0.68 15.37 -3.47
CA ASP A 70 -0.07 14.79 -2.37
C ASP A 70 -0.97 13.67 -2.89
N SER A 71 -1.04 12.58 -2.14
CA SER A 71 -1.66 11.33 -2.57
C SER A 71 -2.41 10.67 -1.42
N PHE A 72 -2.95 9.46 -1.66
CA PHE A 72 -3.72 8.71 -0.67
C PHE A 72 -3.22 7.27 -0.59
N VAL A 73 -3.01 6.78 0.63
CA VAL A 73 -2.72 5.36 0.87
C VAL A 73 -4.04 4.60 0.97
N ASN A 74 -4.22 3.60 0.13
CA ASN A 74 -5.41 2.76 0.19
C ASN A 74 -5.28 1.74 1.33
N CYS A 75 -5.81 2.09 2.50
CA CYS A 75 -5.81 1.24 3.70
C CYS A 75 -7.02 0.29 3.76
N SER A 76 -7.90 0.34 2.78
CA SER A 76 -9.10 -0.52 2.76
C SER A 76 -8.79 -1.96 2.42
N ARG A 77 -7.64 -2.24 1.81
CA ARG A 77 -7.30 -3.56 1.32
C ARG A 77 -5.79 -3.81 1.37
N LEU A 78 -5.39 -4.90 2.01
CA LEU A 78 -4.04 -5.42 1.90
C LEU A 78 -3.89 -6.15 0.57
N ILE A 79 -2.86 -5.79 -0.19
CA ILE A 79 -2.54 -6.41 -1.48
C ILE A 79 -1.29 -7.26 -1.29
N THR A 80 -1.26 -8.40 -1.95
CA THR A 80 -0.10 -9.30 -1.93
C THR A 80 0.59 -9.33 -3.29
N ALA A 81 1.90 -9.44 -3.26
CA ALA A 81 2.71 -9.58 -4.46
C ALA A 81 3.90 -10.50 -4.19
N GLY A 82 4.30 -11.28 -5.18
CA GLY A 82 5.49 -12.11 -5.07
C GLY A 82 6.75 -11.28 -4.91
N ARG A 83 7.62 -11.65 -3.99
CA ARG A 83 8.88 -10.94 -3.75
C ARG A 83 9.77 -10.90 -5.00
N ASP A 84 9.70 -11.92 -5.85
CA ASP A 84 10.45 -12.02 -7.09
C ASP A 84 10.09 -10.94 -8.13
N LYS A 85 8.95 -10.27 -7.95
CA LYS A 85 8.51 -9.16 -8.82
C LYS A 85 9.21 -7.84 -8.52
N PHE A 86 9.95 -7.77 -7.42
CA PHE A 86 10.62 -6.56 -6.96
C PHE A 86 12.12 -6.78 -6.88
N GLY A 87 12.89 -5.80 -7.34
CA GLY A 87 14.34 -5.79 -7.29
C GLY A 87 14.86 -4.40 -6.93
N ARG A 88 16.17 -4.19 -7.01
CA ARG A 88 16.78 -2.90 -6.69
C ARG A 88 16.25 -1.76 -7.55
N ASN A 89 15.91 -2.03 -8.79
CA ASN A 89 15.37 -1.04 -9.73
C ASN A 89 13.93 -0.63 -9.41
N THR A 90 13.23 -1.35 -8.53
CA THR A 90 11.86 -1.01 -8.11
C THR A 90 11.83 -0.18 -6.83
N PHE A 91 12.95 -0.07 -6.13
CA PHE A 91 13.02 0.74 -4.90
C PHE A 91 12.84 2.22 -5.21
N ARG A 92 11.95 2.91 -4.47
CA ARG A 92 11.63 4.33 -4.69
C ARG A 92 11.86 5.21 -3.47
N GLY A 93 11.97 4.65 -2.29
CA GLY A 93 12.20 5.40 -1.08
C GLY A 93 11.72 4.69 0.16
N ARG A 94 11.68 5.41 1.27
CA ARG A 94 11.23 4.91 2.57
C ARG A 94 10.35 5.93 3.25
N ILE A 95 9.32 5.45 3.94
CA ILE A 95 8.61 6.25 4.92
C ILE A 95 9.37 6.11 6.24
N THR A 96 9.86 7.23 6.76
CA THR A 96 10.61 7.28 8.03
C THR A 96 9.87 8.01 9.14
N ASP A 97 8.79 8.72 8.81
CA ASP A 97 7.93 9.40 9.78
C ASP A 97 7.18 8.34 10.60
N SER A 98 7.52 8.24 11.89
CA SER A 98 6.93 7.23 12.78
C SER A 98 5.44 7.44 13.02
N GLU A 99 4.98 8.69 13.06
CA GLU A 99 3.55 8.99 13.20
C GLU A 99 2.77 8.53 11.98
N LEU A 100 3.29 8.78 10.77
CA LEU A 100 2.67 8.32 9.54
C LEU A 100 2.63 6.80 9.47
N MET A 101 3.71 6.12 9.83
CA MET A 101 3.74 4.65 9.86
C MET A 101 2.69 4.08 10.81
N GLU A 102 2.55 4.69 11.99
CA GLU A 102 1.53 4.29 12.97
C GLU A 102 0.11 4.52 12.44
N GLN A 103 -0.14 5.67 11.82
CA GLN A 103 -1.43 5.98 11.20
C GLN A 103 -1.80 4.97 10.10
N ILE A 104 -0.84 4.59 9.26
CA ILE A 104 -1.05 3.61 8.19
C ILE A 104 -1.46 2.26 8.78
N VAL A 105 -0.70 1.76 9.75
CA VAL A 105 -0.97 0.46 10.38
C VAL A 105 -2.34 0.49 11.10
N ASN A 106 -2.61 1.53 11.87
CA ASN A 106 -3.88 1.64 12.60
C ASN A 106 -5.07 1.73 11.65
N THR A 107 -4.94 2.48 10.56
CA THR A 107 -6.03 2.63 9.57
C THR A 107 -6.34 1.31 8.89
N VAL A 108 -5.34 0.54 8.49
CA VAL A 108 -5.57 -0.76 7.86
C VAL A 108 -6.16 -1.77 8.84
N LYS A 109 -5.77 -1.72 10.12
CA LYS A 109 -6.36 -2.58 11.16
C LYS A 109 -7.84 -2.28 11.40
N GLU A 110 -8.23 -1.02 11.31
CA GLU A 110 -9.61 -0.59 11.52
C GLU A 110 -10.51 -0.83 10.30
N SER A 111 -9.92 -1.02 9.13
CA SER A 111 -10.68 -1.20 7.90
C SER A 111 -11.52 -2.48 7.94
N PRO A 112 -12.86 -2.38 7.75
CA PRO A 112 -13.73 -3.56 7.74
C PRO A 112 -13.52 -4.45 6.51
N THR A 113 -12.89 -3.92 5.47
CA THR A 113 -12.61 -4.65 4.23
C THR A 113 -11.22 -5.27 4.21
N ALA A 114 -10.36 -4.96 5.18
CA ALA A 114 -9.07 -5.61 5.32
C ALA A 114 -9.26 -7.02 5.91
N ASN A 115 -8.62 -8.01 5.29
CA ASN A 115 -8.71 -9.40 5.72
C ASN A 115 -7.86 -9.60 6.98
N LYS A 116 -8.51 -9.87 8.12
CA LYS A 116 -7.84 -10.06 9.41
C LYS A 116 -6.84 -11.21 9.40
N LYS A 117 -7.15 -12.30 8.72
CA LYS A 117 -6.25 -13.43 8.58
C LYS A 117 -4.97 -13.03 7.83
N MET A 118 -5.10 -12.27 6.76
CA MET A 118 -3.95 -11.76 6.01
C MET A 118 -3.10 -10.83 6.87
N LEU A 119 -3.73 -9.92 7.63
CA LEU A 119 -2.99 -9.03 8.53
C LEU A 119 -2.16 -9.83 9.53
N LYS A 120 -2.71 -10.91 10.07
CA LYS A 120 -2.01 -11.81 10.99
C LYS A 120 -0.90 -12.56 10.28
N ASP A 121 -1.15 -13.11 9.09
CA ASP A 121 -0.19 -13.90 8.32
C ASP A 121 1.05 -13.06 7.93
N PHE A 122 0.88 -11.76 7.73
CA PHE A 122 1.96 -10.83 7.38
C PHE A 122 2.56 -10.10 8.60
N GLY A 123 2.15 -10.47 9.81
CA GLY A 123 2.72 -9.92 11.04
C GLY A 123 2.29 -8.50 11.37
N ILE A 124 1.17 -8.02 10.80
CA ILE A 124 0.66 -6.67 11.04
C ILE A 124 -0.13 -6.60 12.35
N ILE A 125 -0.77 -7.70 12.73
CA ILE A 125 -1.49 -7.85 14.01
C ILE A 125 -1.05 -9.07 14.78
#